data_8e3cdb5228157295e001e1d188f0ccd9
#
_entry.id   8e3cdb5228157295e001e1d188f0ccd9
#
_cell.length_a   1.000
_cell.length_b   1.000
_cell.length_c   1.000
_cell.angle_alpha   90.00
_cell.angle_beta   90.00
_cell.angle_gamma   90.00
#
_symmetry.space_group_name_H-M   'P 1'
#
loop_
_entity.id
_entity.type
_entity.pdbx_description
1 polymer ?
#
loop_
_entity_poly.entity_id
_entity_poly.type
_entity_poly.pdbx_seq_one_letter_code
_entity_poly.pdbx_strand_id
1 'polypeptide(L)'
;MSHVTSAVRTPLVTGGKTYADVTEDISRQVEGRPTREWTIAFTISVVVLIYGTACVFWTWWEGLGVWGLNKTVGWAWDITNFVWWVGIGHAGTLISAILLLFRQKWRTAVNRSAEAMTIFAVLCAASFILMHMGRPWLAYWALPLPNTFGSLWVNFKSPLVWDVFAISTYFTVSLVFWYMGLLPDLATIRDRARSKVSRYIYGAFSLGWNGSAKTWARYEYLSLILAGLSTPLVLSVHTIVSMDFATSVIPGWHTTIFPPYFVAGAIFSGFAMVQNLMLIIRVVFKLEDYITIEHVESMNKIITLTGSIVGVAYLTEFFIAWYSGVEFESYAFINRATGPYWWAYAAMMTCNVVSPQLFWSRAIRRSIVWTFTISVVVNIGMWFERFVIIVTSLHRDYLPSSWAMFHPTLFDISDYIFSFGFFFTLFLLFAKFLPVVNMAEVKAIIKSSSEKLPVSVSGVAKGERVANPTFNKDVD
;
A
#
# COMPACT_ATOMS: atom_id res chain seq x y z
N MET A 1 -2.18 -47.80 -9.04
CA MET A 1 -3.37 -47.00 -8.68
C MET A 1 -2.88 -45.68 -8.09
N SER A 2 -2.88 -44.64 -8.90
CA SER A 2 -2.47 -43.31 -8.45
C SER A 2 -3.59 -42.72 -7.57
N HIS A 3 -3.29 -42.50 -6.29
CA HIS A 3 -4.16 -41.72 -5.41
C HIS A 3 -4.20 -40.29 -5.93
N VAL A 4 -5.25 -39.94 -6.64
CA VAL A 4 -5.59 -38.55 -6.90
C VAL A 4 -6.08 -37.97 -5.58
N THR A 5 -5.18 -37.43 -4.79
CA THR A 5 -5.54 -36.59 -3.65
C THR A 5 -6.13 -35.32 -4.24
N SER A 6 -7.47 -35.22 -4.23
CA SER A 6 -8.14 -33.95 -4.48
C SER A 6 -7.57 -32.93 -3.52
N ALA A 7 -6.95 -31.86 -4.02
CA ALA A 7 -6.40 -30.80 -3.20
C ALA A 7 -7.57 -30.08 -2.50
N VAL A 8 -7.86 -30.53 -1.28
CA VAL A 8 -8.84 -29.86 -0.41
C VAL A 8 -8.25 -28.49 -0.08
N ARG A 9 -8.82 -27.44 -0.61
CA ARG A 9 -8.43 -26.07 -0.26
C ARG A 9 -8.78 -25.81 1.19
N THR A 10 -7.81 -25.31 1.95
CA THR A 10 -8.04 -24.89 3.34
C THR A 10 -9.08 -23.76 3.35
N PRO A 11 -10.08 -23.80 4.25
CA PRO A 11 -11.09 -22.75 4.30
C PRO A 11 -10.45 -21.38 4.64
N LEU A 12 -10.93 -20.34 3.99
CA LEU A 12 -10.48 -18.96 4.22
C LEU A 12 -11.09 -18.36 5.49
N VAL A 13 -12.29 -18.81 5.88
CA VAL A 13 -12.94 -18.45 7.15
C VAL A 13 -13.03 -19.72 7.99
N THR A 14 -12.55 -19.65 9.24
CA THR A 14 -12.55 -20.77 10.18
C THR A 14 -13.60 -20.58 11.28
N GLY A 15 -13.72 -21.55 12.21
CA GLY A 15 -14.60 -21.43 13.36
C GLY A 15 -16.09 -21.66 13.08
N GLY A 16 -16.49 -22.13 11.89
CA GLY A 16 -17.89 -22.42 11.56
C GLY A 16 -18.82 -21.21 11.65
N LYS A 17 -18.32 -20.02 11.35
CA LYS A 17 -19.04 -18.73 11.50
C LYS A 17 -20.29 -18.66 10.65
N THR A 18 -21.35 -18.11 11.24
CA THR A 18 -22.60 -17.75 10.55
C THR A 18 -22.55 -16.32 10.02
N TYR A 19 -23.52 -15.94 9.19
CA TYR A 19 -23.66 -14.54 8.74
C TYR A 19 -23.89 -13.54 9.88
N ALA A 20 -24.55 -13.99 10.95
CA ALA A 20 -24.78 -13.20 12.15
C ALA A 20 -23.46 -12.98 12.92
N ASP A 21 -22.66 -14.05 13.08
CA ASP A 21 -21.36 -13.98 13.75
C ASP A 21 -20.41 -13.00 13.04
N VAL A 22 -20.36 -13.04 11.70
CA VAL A 22 -19.55 -12.08 10.91
C VAL A 22 -19.96 -10.64 11.21
N THR A 23 -21.28 -10.38 11.23
CA THR A 23 -21.78 -9.04 11.54
C THR A 23 -21.42 -8.62 12.95
N GLU A 24 -21.60 -9.49 13.95
CA GLU A 24 -21.33 -9.19 15.35
C GLU A 24 -19.84 -8.97 15.61
N ASP A 25 -19.00 -9.87 15.14
CA ASP A 25 -17.56 -9.83 15.37
C ASP A 25 -16.92 -8.57 14.77
N ILE A 26 -17.32 -8.20 13.55
CA ILE A 26 -16.75 -7.03 12.86
C ILE A 26 -17.37 -5.72 13.38
N SER A 27 -18.69 -5.68 13.68
CA SER A 27 -19.34 -4.47 14.20
C SER A 27 -18.93 -4.15 15.65
N ARG A 28 -18.52 -5.15 16.43
CA ARG A 28 -18.13 -4.98 17.85
C ARG A 28 -17.06 -3.89 18.04
N GLN A 29 -16.12 -3.76 17.11
CA GLN A 29 -15.06 -2.77 17.16
C GLN A 29 -15.61 -1.34 17.06
N VAL A 30 -16.59 -1.13 16.18
CA VAL A 30 -17.22 0.17 15.93
C VAL A 30 -18.19 0.52 17.06
N GLU A 31 -19.02 -0.43 17.50
CA GLU A 31 -20.06 -0.24 18.50
C GLU A 31 -19.51 -0.17 19.93
N GLY A 32 -18.39 -0.84 20.20
CA GLY A 32 -17.77 -0.92 21.51
C GLY A 32 -17.12 0.38 21.97
N ARG A 33 -16.73 0.44 23.24
CA ARG A 33 -15.87 1.52 23.73
C ARG A 33 -14.43 1.31 23.25
N PRO A 34 -13.62 2.38 23.07
CA PRO A 34 -12.19 2.24 22.80
C PRO A 34 -11.50 1.40 23.88
N THR A 35 -10.65 0.46 23.50
CA THR A 35 -9.85 -0.29 24.45
C THR A 35 -8.72 0.58 25.02
N ARG A 36 -8.12 0.17 26.13
CA ARG A 36 -7.00 0.88 26.73
C ARG A 36 -5.81 0.95 25.77
N GLU A 37 -5.51 -0.14 25.10
CA GLU A 37 -4.42 -0.28 24.13
C GLU A 37 -4.64 0.67 22.96
N TRP A 38 -5.85 0.74 22.41
CA TRP A 38 -6.20 1.68 21.36
C TRP A 38 -6.02 3.12 21.83
N THR A 39 -6.50 3.45 23.03
CA THR A 39 -6.39 4.82 23.57
C THR A 39 -4.93 5.24 23.74
N ILE A 40 -4.08 4.34 24.25
CA ILE A 40 -2.64 4.61 24.40
C ILE A 40 -1.99 4.83 23.03
N ALA A 41 -2.21 3.93 22.06
CA ALA A 41 -1.66 4.04 20.72
C ALA A 41 -2.13 5.32 20.01
N PHE A 42 -3.41 5.66 20.14
CA PHE A 42 -3.98 6.87 19.57
C PHE A 42 -3.40 8.14 20.20
N THR A 43 -3.27 8.17 21.54
CA THR A 43 -2.67 9.30 22.25
C THR A 43 -1.21 9.51 21.81
N ILE A 44 -0.42 8.43 21.73
CA ILE A 44 0.96 8.51 21.24
C ILE A 44 1.00 9.07 19.81
N SER A 45 0.16 8.53 18.92
CA SER A 45 0.11 8.99 17.53
C SER A 45 -0.27 10.46 17.40
N VAL A 46 -1.23 10.92 18.20
CA VAL A 46 -1.67 12.34 18.21
C VAL A 46 -0.59 13.25 18.77
N VAL A 47 0.11 12.85 19.84
CA VAL A 47 1.24 13.64 20.38
C VAL A 47 2.35 13.76 19.34
N VAL A 48 2.70 12.67 18.67
CA VAL A 48 3.69 12.67 17.58
C VAL A 48 3.22 13.55 16.41
N LEU A 49 1.95 13.47 16.05
CA LEU A 49 1.35 14.30 15.01
C LEU A 49 1.41 15.80 15.37
N ILE A 50 1.07 16.18 16.59
CA ILE A 50 1.10 17.57 17.05
C ILE A 50 2.53 18.11 17.02
N TYR A 51 3.49 17.34 17.57
CA TYR A 51 4.90 17.71 17.56
C TYR A 51 5.41 17.90 16.12
N GLY A 52 5.18 16.92 15.26
CA GLY A 52 5.63 16.98 13.86
C GLY A 52 4.95 18.10 13.08
N THR A 53 3.65 18.36 13.32
CA THR A 53 2.92 19.48 12.71
C THR A 53 3.56 20.82 13.09
N ALA A 54 3.97 20.99 14.34
CA ALA A 54 4.69 22.21 14.78
C ALA A 54 6.02 22.37 14.03
N CYS A 55 6.78 21.29 13.80
CA CYS A 55 8.02 21.31 13.01
C CYS A 55 7.77 21.66 11.54
N VAL A 56 6.71 21.10 10.93
CA VAL A 56 6.29 21.43 9.56
C VAL A 56 5.94 22.90 9.42
N PHE A 57 5.18 23.47 10.35
CA PHE A 57 4.87 24.90 10.35
C PHE A 57 6.12 25.75 10.53
N TRP A 58 7.08 25.33 11.36
CA TRP A 58 8.35 26.00 11.48
C TRP A 58 9.16 25.98 10.19
N THR A 59 9.21 24.82 9.50
CA THR A 59 9.83 24.69 8.17
C THR A 59 9.20 25.64 7.14
N TRP A 60 7.88 25.81 7.17
CA TRP A 60 7.19 26.76 6.28
C TRP A 60 7.46 28.22 6.64
N TRP A 61 7.72 28.50 7.91
CA TRP A 61 8.04 29.85 8.38
C TRP A 61 9.47 30.25 8.01
N GLU A 62 10.45 29.46 8.37
CA GLU A 62 11.88 29.72 8.13
C GLU A 62 12.29 29.41 6.67
N GLY A 63 11.64 28.44 6.02
CA GLY A 63 12.00 27.88 4.73
C GLY A 63 12.87 26.65 4.83
N LEU A 64 13.26 26.08 3.66
CA LEU A 64 14.03 24.82 3.57
C LEU A 64 15.46 24.89 4.15
N GLY A 65 15.92 26.07 4.53
CA GLY A 65 17.24 26.25 5.15
C GLY A 65 17.40 25.55 6.51
N VAL A 66 16.31 25.10 7.15
CA VAL A 66 16.34 24.31 8.40
C VAL A 66 16.67 22.84 8.17
N TRP A 67 16.55 22.35 6.92
CA TRP A 67 16.89 20.99 6.52
C TRP A 67 18.38 20.87 6.19
N GLY A 68 18.87 19.63 6.18
CA GLY A 68 20.27 19.33 5.83
C GLY A 68 20.58 19.41 4.35
N LEU A 69 19.69 19.97 3.53
CA LEU A 69 19.88 20.13 2.09
C LEU A 69 21.07 21.07 1.81
N ASN A 70 21.75 20.80 0.72
CA ASN A 70 22.85 21.63 0.24
C ASN A 70 22.79 21.80 -1.29
N LYS A 71 23.71 22.56 -1.87
CA LYS A 71 23.69 22.88 -3.31
C LYS A 71 23.70 21.62 -4.19
N THR A 72 24.39 20.56 -3.78
CA THR A 72 24.53 19.33 -4.57
C THR A 72 23.38 18.36 -4.27
N VAL A 73 23.04 18.20 -2.99
CA VAL A 73 21.95 17.33 -2.54
C VAL A 73 20.74 18.21 -2.24
N GLY A 74 20.01 18.55 -3.31
CA GLY A 74 18.77 19.33 -3.23
C GLY A 74 17.52 18.47 -2.93
N TRP A 75 17.62 17.16 -3.10
CA TRP A 75 16.61 16.17 -2.73
C TRP A 75 17.23 15.17 -1.75
N ALA A 76 16.62 14.98 -0.60
CA ALA A 76 17.13 14.07 0.43
C ALA A 76 16.00 13.29 1.11
N TRP A 77 15.83 13.45 2.42
CA TRP A 77 14.84 12.68 3.18
C TRP A 77 13.40 13.04 2.81
N ASP A 78 13.13 14.25 2.48
CA ASP A 78 11.83 14.75 2.04
C ASP A 78 11.29 13.95 0.82
N ILE A 79 12.08 13.91 -0.25
CA ILE A 79 11.70 13.16 -1.47
C ILE A 79 11.83 11.64 -1.25
N THR A 80 12.82 11.19 -0.45
CA THR A 80 12.91 9.79 -0.04
C THR A 80 11.62 9.32 0.64
N ASN A 81 11.11 10.10 1.58
CA ASN A 81 9.87 9.80 2.30
C ASN A 81 8.65 9.90 1.39
N PHE A 82 8.59 10.90 0.51
CA PHE A 82 7.55 11.03 -0.49
C PHE A 82 7.42 9.76 -1.34
N VAL A 83 8.50 9.34 -1.97
CA VAL A 83 8.51 8.17 -2.87
C VAL A 83 8.22 6.87 -2.10
N TRP A 84 8.69 6.77 -0.85
CA TRP A 84 8.42 5.62 0.01
C TRP A 84 6.93 5.52 0.38
N TRP A 85 6.27 6.63 0.76
CA TRP A 85 4.84 6.63 1.06
C TRP A 85 3.97 6.39 -0.17
N VAL A 86 4.35 6.92 -1.34
CA VAL A 86 3.68 6.59 -2.60
C VAL A 86 3.78 5.09 -2.86
N GLY A 87 4.94 4.48 -2.62
CA GLY A 87 5.16 3.04 -2.74
C GLY A 87 4.24 2.21 -1.83
N ILE A 88 4.13 2.60 -0.57
CA ILE A 88 3.22 1.95 0.38
C ILE A 88 1.77 2.07 -0.10
N GLY A 89 1.34 3.25 -0.54
CA GLY A 89 -0.02 3.48 -1.01
C GLY A 89 -0.43 2.61 -2.20
N HIS A 90 0.52 2.22 -3.02
CA HIS A 90 0.27 1.50 -4.26
C HIS A 90 -0.43 0.13 -4.08
N ALA A 91 -0.01 -0.66 -3.11
CA ALA A 91 -0.45 -2.04 -2.99
C ALA A 91 -1.91 -2.19 -2.56
N GLY A 92 -2.47 -1.24 -1.81
CA GLY A 92 -3.83 -1.40 -1.32
C GLY A 92 -4.87 -1.38 -2.43
N THR A 93 -4.79 -0.43 -3.34
CA THR A 93 -5.67 -0.39 -4.52
C THR A 93 -5.39 -1.58 -5.46
N LEU A 94 -4.12 -2.00 -5.59
CA LEU A 94 -3.75 -3.18 -6.36
C LEU A 94 -4.38 -4.46 -5.79
N ILE A 95 -4.33 -4.66 -4.47
CA ILE A 95 -4.98 -5.79 -3.79
C ILE A 95 -6.48 -5.78 -4.06
N SER A 96 -7.13 -4.63 -3.93
CA SER A 96 -8.56 -4.52 -4.14
C SER A 96 -8.96 -4.71 -5.60
N ALA A 97 -8.29 -4.02 -6.53
CA ALA A 97 -8.65 -4.01 -7.94
C ALA A 97 -8.20 -5.27 -8.67
N ILE A 98 -6.91 -5.58 -8.69
CA ILE A 98 -6.38 -6.72 -9.47
C ILE A 98 -6.91 -8.05 -8.94
N LEU A 99 -6.92 -8.25 -7.62
CA LEU A 99 -7.43 -9.51 -7.06
C LEU A 99 -8.95 -9.64 -7.23
N LEU A 100 -9.70 -8.53 -7.35
CA LEU A 100 -11.11 -8.57 -7.73
C LEU A 100 -11.28 -9.04 -9.17
N LEU A 101 -10.52 -8.46 -10.10
CA LEU A 101 -10.57 -8.86 -11.51
C LEU A 101 -10.18 -10.33 -11.71
N PHE A 102 -9.19 -10.82 -10.97
CA PHE A 102 -8.81 -12.23 -10.95
C PHE A 102 -9.70 -13.12 -10.07
N ARG A 103 -10.79 -12.57 -9.50
CA ARG A 103 -11.76 -13.28 -8.64
C ARG A 103 -11.10 -14.05 -7.48
N GLN A 104 -10.05 -13.48 -6.89
CA GLN A 104 -9.35 -14.10 -5.77
C GLN A 104 -10.14 -13.95 -4.48
N LYS A 105 -10.58 -15.06 -3.90
CA LYS A 105 -11.43 -15.07 -2.70
C LYS A 105 -10.70 -14.60 -1.43
N TRP A 106 -9.40 -14.83 -1.32
CA TRP A 106 -8.63 -14.44 -0.14
C TRP A 106 -8.51 -12.92 0.06
N ARG A 107 -8.76 -12.12 -0.98
CA ARG A 107 -8.73 -10.67 -0.86
C ARG A 107 -9.77 -10.10 0.11
N THR A 108 -10.90 -10.78 0.32
CA THR A 108 -12.08 -10.24 1.02
C THR A 108 -11.84 -9.89 2.49
N ALA A 109 -10.88 -10.53 3.14
CA ALA A 109 -10.50 -10.20 4.52
C ALA A 109 -9.43 -9.10 4.61
N VAL A 110 -8.78 -8.77 3.49
CA VAL A 110 -7.58 -7.90 3.43
C VAL A 110 -7.89 -6.55 2.80
N ASN A 111 -8.73 -6.54 1.77
CA ASN A 111 -8.93 -5.39 0.88
C ASN A 111 -9.29 -4.10 1.61
N ARG A 112 -10.19 -4.14 2.59
CA ARG A 112 -10.67 -2.96 3.30
C ARG A 112 -9.54 -2.20 4.01
N SER A 113 -8.73 -2.91 4.78
CA SER A 113 -7.59 -2.32 5.49
C SER A 113 -6.50 -1.87 4.53
N ALA A 114 -6.31 -2.58 3.42
CA ALA A 114 -5.37 -2.22 2.38
C ALA A 114 -5.79 -0.94 1.64
N GLU A 115 -7.08 -0.79 1.30
CA GLU A 115 -7.64 0.43 0.68
C GLU A 115 -7.49 1.65 1.61
N ALA A 116 -7.82 1.50 2.89
CA ALA A 116 -7.65 2.55 3.89
C ALA A 116 -6.18 2.97 4.02
N MET A 117 -5.26 2.00 4.07
CA MET A 117 -3.81 2.24 4.07
C MET A 117 -3.40 3.09 2.86
N THR A 118 -3.92 2.77 1.66
CA THR A 118 -3.63 3.54 0.44
C THR A 118 -4.00 5.01 0.62
N ILE A 119 -5.23 5.31 1.06
CA ILE A 119 -5.69 6.69 1.22
C ILE A 119 -4.78 7.45 2.17
N PHE A 120 -4.46 6.87 3.33
CA PHE A 120 -3.64 7.54 4.33
C PHE A 120 -2.18 7.68 3.91
N ALA A 121 -1.62 6.69 3.21
CA ALA A 121 -0.27 6.75 2.67
C ALA A 121 -0.12 7.84 1.58
N VAL A 122 -1.11 7.98 0.71
CA VAL A 122 -1.12 9.04 -0.32
C VAL A 122 -1.24 10.43 0.31
N LEU A 123 -2.02 10.58 1.39
CA LEU A 123 -2.07 11.84 2.15
C LEU A 123 -0.71 12.17 2.80
N CYS A 124 -0.02 11.17 3.36
CA CYS A 124 1.34 11.36 3.87
C CYS A 124 2.31 11.77 2.74
N ALA A 125 2.25 11.10 1.59
CA ALA A 125 3.07 11.45 0.44
C ALA A 125 2.80 12.89 -0.04
N ALA A 126 1.55 13.28 -0.19
CA ALA A 126 1.16 14.63 -0.60
C ALA A 126 1.68 15.70 0.39
N SER A 127 1.75 15.40 1.69
CA SER A 127 2.30 16.33 2.68
C SER A 127 3.77 16.63 2.44
N PHE A 128 4.59 15.66 2.00
CA PHE A 128 6.00 15.89 1.68
C PHE A 128 6.20 16.78 0.47
N ILE A 129 5.33 16.71 -0.54
CA ILE A 129 5.38 17.66 -1.67
C ILE A 129 5.17 19.09 -1.16
N LEU A 130 4.17 19.31 -0.30
CA LEU A 130 3.89 20.61 0.27
C LEU A 130 5.03 21.12 1.18
N MET A 131 5.69 20.23 1.91
CA MET A 131 6.85 20.57 2.72
C MET A 131 8.06 20.91 1.83
N HIS A 132 8.34 20.10 0.79
CA HIS A 132 9.45 20.32 -0.13
C HIS A 132 9.37 21.67 -0.85
N MET A 133 8.19 22.19 -1.12
CA MET A 133 8.02 23.54 -1.67
C MET A 133 8.51 24.64 -0.73
N GLY A 134 8.67 24.36 0.56
CA GLY A 134 9.03 25.31 1.59
C GLY A 134 8.00 26.42 1.85
N ARG A 135 7.25 26.78 0.81
CA ARG A 135 6.18 27.81 0.84
C ARG A 135 4.91 27.28 0.16
N PRO A 136 4.06 26.53 0.88
CA PRO A 136 2.93 25.80 0.28
C PRO A 136 1.90 26.70 -0.43
N TRP A 137 1.83 27.99 -0.09
CA TRP A 137 0.99 28.96 -0.81
C TRP A 137 1.42 29.24 -2.23
N LEU A 138 2.62 28.77 -2.64
CA LEU A 138 3.12 28.82 -4.01
C LEU A 138 2.84 27.51 -4.78
N ALA A 139 2.11 26.57 -4.21
CA ALA A 139 1.83 25.25 -4.80
C ALA A 139 1.11 25.35 -6.16
N TYR A 140 0.41 26.43 -6.44
CA TYR A 140 -0.23 26.66 -7.73
C TYR A 140 0.77 26.65 -8.91
N TRP A 141 2.05 26.93 -8.68
CA TRP A 141 3.09 26.84 -9.71
C TRP A 141 3.39 25.39 -10.16
N ALA A 142 2.99 24.41 -9.38
CA ALA A 142 3.04 23.02 -9.82
C ALA A 142 1.98 22.67 -10.86
N LEU A 143 1.02 23.56 -11.13
CA LEU A 143 0.02 23.39 -12.18
C LEU A 143 0.56 23.91 -13.52
N PRO A 144 0.09 23.39 -14.66
CA PRO A 144 0.47 23.86 -15.99
C PRO A 144 -0.23 25.18 -16.33
N LEU A 145 0.09 26.24 -15.60
CA LEU A 145 -0.51 27.53 -15.78
C LEU A 145 0.07 28.24 -17.01
N PRO A 146 -0.74 29.03 -17.75
CA PRO A 146 -0.26 29.87 -18.84
C PRO A 146 0.82 30.82 -18.35
N ASN A 147 1.92 30.91 -19.09
CA ASN A 147 3.01 31.83 -18.80
C ASN A 147 2.89 33.09 -19.64
N THR A 148 2.98 34.26 -19.00
CA THR A 148 2.93 35.56 -19.68
C THR A 148 4.25 35.97 -20.35
N PHE A 149 5.35 35.27 -20.05
CA PHE A 149 6.70 35.58 -20.54
C PHE A 149 7.14 34.77 -21.75
N GLY A 150 6.27 34.10 -22.44
CA GLY A 150 6.59 33.30 -23.62
C GLY A 150 5.49 32.31 -23.99
N SER A 151 5.83 31.38 -24.87
CA SER A 151 4.89 30.43 -25.40
C SER A 151 4.47 29.40 -24.39
N LEU A 152 4.02 29.77 -23.11
CA LEU A 152 3.01 28.91 -22.64
C LEU A 152 3.29 27.53 -22.11
N TRP A 153 2.65 27.03 -21.14
CA TRP A 153 2.62 25.62 -20.73
C TRP A 153 4.02 24.99 -20.56
N VAL A 154 5.04 25.78 -20.23
CA VAL A 154 6.43 25.34 -20.14
C VAL A 154 6.54 24.19 -19.12
N ASN A 155 5.80 24.30 -18.03
CA ASN A 155 5.78 23.29 -16.98
C ASN A 155 5.20 21.95 -17.43
N PHE A 156 4.40 21.92 -18.50
CA PHE A 156 3.76 20.69 -18.97
C PHE A 156 4.75 19.60 -19.42
N LYS A 157 5.99 19.98 -19.72
CA LYS A 157 7.08 19.04 -20.04
C LYS A 157 7.76 18.46 -18.80
N SER A 158 7.48 18.96 -17.60
CA SER A 158 8.10 18.49 -16.37
C SER A 158 7.38 17.26 -15.82
N PRO A 159 8.10 16.16 -15.49
CA PRO A 159 7.52 15.02 -14.79
C PRO A 159 6.85 15.39 -13.46
N LEU A 160 7.38 16.39 -12.74
CA LEU A 160 6.79 16.89 -11.50
C LEU A 160 5.34 17.40 -11.67
N VAL A 161 5.01 17.95 -12.84
CA VAL A 161 3.61 18.33 -13.16
C VAL A 161 2.78 17.08 -13.41
N TRP A 162 3.33 16.07 -14.06
CA TRP A 162 2.62 14.81 -14.29
C TRP A 162 2.30 14.10 -12.99
N ASP A 163 3.17 14.20 -11.98
CA ASP A 163 2.93 13.66 -10.64
C ASP A 163 1.70 14.28 -9.98
N VAL A 164 1.49 15.59 -10.11
CA VAL A 164 0.31 16.26 -9.55
C VAL A 164 -0.98 15.65 -10.12
N PHE A 165 -1.02 15.43 -11.43
CA PHE A 165 -2.17 14.78 -12.08
C PHE A 165 -2.31 13.30 -11.71
N ALA A 166 -1.20 12.56 -11.72
CA ALA A 166 -1.20 11.14 -11.44
C ALA A 166 -1.65 10.85 -10.00
N ILE A 167 -1.06 11.55 -9.02
CA ILE A 167 -1.35 11.36 -7.60
C ILE A 167 -2.77 11.80 -7.26
N SER A 168 -3.22 12.96 -7.77
CA SER A 168 -4.58 13.45 -7.51
C SER A 168 -5.63 12.56 -8.15
N THR A 169 -5.43 12.08 -9.37
CA THR A 169 -6.33 11.13 -10.03
C THR A 169 -6.35 9.80 -9.27
N TYR A 170 -5.18 9.29 -8.91
CA TYR A 170 -5.06 8.06 -8.14
C TYR A 170 -5.76 8.14 -6.78
N PHE A 171 -5.53 9.24 -6.05
CA PHE A 171 -6.20 9.49 -4.78
C PHE A 171 -7.71 9.51 -4.93
N THR A 172 -8.22 10.25 -5.93
CA THR A 172 -9.66 10.38 -6.17
C THR A 172 -10.31 9.04 -6.51
N VAL A 173 -9.75 8.28 -7.45
CA VAL A 173 -10.29 6.97 -7.85
C VAL A 173 -10.22 5.97 -6.70
N SER A 174 -9.10 5.94 -5.97
CA SER A 174 -8.94 5.06 -4.81
C SER A 174 -9.90 5.40 -3.68
N LEU A 175 -10.11 6.70 -3.42
CA LEU A 175 -11.07 7.18 -2.42
C LEU A 175 -12.51 6.78 -2.78
N VAL A 176 -12.90 6.95 -4.04
CA VAL A 176 -14.23 6.56 -4.53
C VAL A 176 -14.40 5.04 -4.43
N PHE A 177 -13.39 4.27 -4.80
CA PHE A 177 -13.43 2.80 -4.73
C PHE A 177 -13.55 2.31 -3.29
N TRP A 178 -12.73 2.83 -2.37
CA TRP A 178 -12.81 2.54 -0.94
C TRP A 178 -14.16 2.92 -0.34
N TYR A 179 -14.63 4.14 -0.61
CA TYR A 179 -15.90 4.63 -0.09
C TYR A 179 -17.09 3.81 -0.59
N MET A 180 -17.12 3.50 -1.89
CA MET A 180 -18.16 2.65 -2.46
C MET A 180 -18.19 1.29 -1.76
N GLY A 181 -17.02 0.67 -1.55
CA GLY A 181 -16.91 -0.57 -0.81
C GLY A 181 -17.46 -0.50 0.62
N LEU A 182 -17.43 0.68 1.28
CA LEU A 182 -17.96 0.89 2.64
C LEU A 182 -19.49 0.95 2.71
N LEU A 183 -20.19 1.31 1.64
CA LEU A 183 -21.63 1.61 1.67
C LEU A 183 -22.50 0.50 2.32
N PRO A 184 -22.36 -0.80 1.98
CA PRO A 184 -23.15 -1.86 2.60
C PRO A 184 -22.87 -2.01 4.09
N ASP A 185 -21.62 -1.85 4.48
CA ASP A 185 -21.19 -2.02 5.85
C ASP A 185 -21.61 -0.83 6.72
N LEU A 186 -21.54 0.40 6.21
CA LEU A 186 -22.06 1.60 6.86
C LEU A 186 -23.56 1.53 7.10
N ALA A 187 -24.32 1.00 6.12
CA ALA A 187 -25.76 0.77 6.29
C ALA A 187 -26.02 -0.27 7.39
N THR A 188 -25.22 -1.33 7.47
CA THR A 188 -25.32 -2.33 8.53
C THR A 188 -25.08 -1.71 9.91
N ILE A 189 -24.06 -0.86 10.05
CA ILE A 189 -23.76 -0.17 11.31
C ILE A 189 -24.86 0.84 11.64
N ARG A 190 -25.40 1.59 10.65
CA ARG A 190 -26.55 2.47 10.83
C ARG A 190 -27.75 1.76 11.46
N ASP A 191 -28.09 0.59 10.92
CA ASP A 191 -29.27 -0.16 11.36
C ASP A 191 -29.09 -0.75 12.76
N ARG A 192 -27.84 -1.01 13.16
CA ARG A 192 -27.46 -1.48 14.51
C ARG A 192 -27.22 -0.36 15.52
N ALA A 193 -27.06 0.88 15.06
CA ALA A 193 -26.67 2.01 15.90
C ALA A 193 -27.69 2.29 17.01
N ARG A 194 -27.24 2.27 18.27
CA ARG A 194 -28.06 2.56 19.46
C ARG A 194 -28.29 4.08 19.63
N SER A 195 -27.29 4.90 19.31
CA SER A 195 -27.36 6.36 19.40
C SER A 195 -28.03 6.95 18.17
N LYS A 196 -28.93 7.95 18.39
CA LYS A 196 -29.54 8.72 17.31
C LYS A 196 -28.48 9.46 16.45
N VAL A 197 -27.45 9.98 17.09
CA VAL A 197 -26.35 10.68 16.41
C VAL A 197 -25.56 9.72 15.50
N SER A 198 -25.17 8.56 16.02
CA SER A 198 -24.49 7.53 15.23
C SER A 198 -25.34 7.07 14.05
N ARG A 199 -26.63 6.83 14.28
CA ARG A 199 -27.58 6.45 13.22
C ARG A 199 -27.67 7.51 12.12
N TYR A 200 -27.71 8.80 12.51
CA TYR A 200 -27.75 9.90 11.55
C TYR A 200 -26.44 9.98 10.75
N ILE A 201 -25.28 9.92 11.41
CA ILE A 201 -23.97 10.01 10.76
C ILE A 201 -23.79 8.83 9.77
N TYR A 202 -23.94 7.59 10.22
CA TYR A 202 -23.79 6.42 9.34
C TYR A 202 -24.90 6.38 8.27
N GLY A 203 -26.10 6.93 8.57
CA GLY A 203 -27.18 7.11 7.61
C GLY A 203 -26.83 8.04 6.46
N ALA A 204 -26.24 9.20 6.79
CA ALA A 204 -25.78 10.16 5.80
C ALA A 204 -24.68 9.56 4.91
N PHE A 205 -23.67 8.91 5.53
CA PHE A 205 -22.56 8.30 4.80
C PHE A 205 -22.93 7.02 4.06
N SER A 206 -24.03 6.34 4.38
CA SER A 206 -24.49 5.17 3.62
C SER A 206 -25.26 5.53 2.33
N LEU A 207 -25.46 6.83 2.05
CA LEU A 207 -26.11 7.34 0.84
C LEU A 207 -27.43 6.64 0.50
N GLY A 208 -28.23 6.32 1.53
CA GLY A 208 -29.53 5.66 1.33
C GLY A 208 -29.45 4.19 0.89
N TRP A 209 -28.33 3.52 1.13
CA TRP A 209 -28.19 2.09 0.86
C TRP A 209 -29.31 1.28 1.52
N ASN A 210 -30.06 0.52 0.69
CA ASN A 210 -31.25 -0.23 1.12
C ASN A 210 -31.12 -1.76 0.99
N GLY A 211 -30.00 -2.26 0.44
CA GLY A 211 -29.75 -3.70 0.29
C GLY A 211 -30.64 -4.43 -0.71
N SER A 212 -31.37 -3.71 -1.58
CA SER A 212 -32.20 -4.37 -2.62
C SER A 212 -31.34 -5.08 -3.68
N ALA A 213 -31.90 -6.09 -4.34
CA ALA A 213 -31.21 -6.80 -5.41
C ALA A 213 -30.70 -5.86 -6.52
N LYS A 214 -31.46 -4.81 -6.85
CA LYS A 214 -31.06 -3.79 -7.82
C LYS A 214 -29.86 -2.99 -7.35
N THR A 215 -29.80 -2.64 -6.06
CA THR A 215 -28.67 -1.91 -5.47
C THR A 215 -27.43 -2.78 -5.45
N TRP A 216 -27.55 -4.07 -5.10
CA TRP A 216 -26.44 -5.02 -5.15
C TRP A 216 -25.90 -5.23 -6.57
N ALA A 217 -26.76 -5.43 -7.56
CA ALA A 217 -26.34 -5.58 -8.94
C ALA A 217 -25.56 -4.35 -9.46
N ARG A 218 -26.03 -3.15 -9.10
CA ARG A 218 -25.31 -1.90 -9.42
C ARG A 218 -23.96 -1.78 -8.71
N TYR A 219 -23.91 -2.19 -7.45
CA TYR A 219 -22.68 -2.19 -6.65
C TYR A 219 -21.63 -3.12 -7.28
N GLU A 220 -21.99 -4.34 -7.62
CA GLU A 220 -21.07 -5.30 -8.24
C GLU A 220 -20.57 -4.79 -9.60
N TYR A 221 -21.45 -4.23 -10.42
CA TYR A 221 -21.09 -3.66 -11.70
C TYR A 221 -20.13 -2.46 -11.56
N LEU A 222 -20.42 -1.52 -10.66
CA LEU A 222 -19.58 -0.37 -10.40
C LEU A 222 -18.22 -0.80 -9.81
N SER A 223 -18.21 -1.79 -8.92
CA SER A 223 -16.96 -2.35 -8.37
C SER A 223 -16.04 -2.89 -9.46
N LEU A 224 -16.60 -3.59 -10.46
CA LEU A 224 -15.81 -4.10 -11.59
C LEU A 224 -15.30 -2.98 -12.50
N ILE A 225 -16.10 -1.96 -12.77
CA ILE A 225 -15.64 -0.78 -13.55
C ILE A 225 -14.50 -0.08 -12.82
N LEU A 226 -14.67 0.23 -11.52
CA LEU A 226 -13.65 0.91 -10.74
C LEU A 226 -12.38 0.07 -10.61
N ALA A 227 -12.50 -1.24 -10.45
CA ALA A 227 -11.34 -2.13 -10.47
C ALA A 227 -10.61 -2.12 -11.82
N GLY A 228 -11.37 -2.11 -12.92
CA GLY A 228 -10.84 -2.00 -14.28
C GLY A 228 -10.11 -0.68 -14.52
N LEU A 229 -10.61 0.44 -14.00
CA LEU A 229 -9.99 1.75 -14.09
C LEU A 229 -8.77 1.87 -13.15
N SER A 230 -8.88 1.34 -11.93
CA SER A 230 -7.83 1.44 -10.92
C SER A 230 -6.59 0.63 -11.29
N THR A 231 -6.73 -0.49 -11.98
CA THR A 231 -5.61 -1.38 -12.30
C THR A 231 -4.54 -0.70 -13.16
N PRO A 232 -4.81 -0.12 -14.35
CA PRO A 232 -3.80 0.61 -15.11
C PRO A 232 -3.36 1.90 -14.40
N LEU A 233 -4.26 2.55 -13.67
CA LEU A 233 -3.94 3.78 -12.96
C LEU A 233 -2.90 3.54 -11.84
N VAL A 234 -3.05 2.46 -11.08
CA VAL A 234 -2.07 2.06 -10.06
C VAL A 234 -0.68 1.88 -10.67
N LEU A 235 -0.57 1.18 -11.79
CA LEU A 235 0.71 0.96 -12.47
C LEU A 235 1.28 2.27 -13.03
N SER A 236 0.42 3.12 -13.61
CA SER A 236 0.87 4.38 -14.23
C SER A 236 1.39 5.40 -13.22
N VAL A 237 0.81 5.52 -12.02
CA VAL A 237 1.29 6.47 -11.00
C VAL A 237 2.75 6.21 -10.66
N HIS A 238 3.12 4.97 -10.38
CA HIS A 238 4.51 4.64 -10.04
C HIS A 238 5.45 4.76 -11.23
N THR A 239 4.95 4.49 -12.43
CA THR A 239 5.66 4.76 -13.67
C THR A 239 5.96 6.26 -13.80
N ILE A 240 4.98 7.12 -13.55
CA ILE A 240 5.13 8.58 -13.64
C ILE A 240 6.13 9.09 -12.59
N VAL A 241 5.97 8.73 -11.31
CA VAL A 241 6.94 9.08 -10.25
C VAL A 241 8.37 8.63 -10.58
N SER A 242 8.53 7.49 -11.26
CA SER A 242 9.84 7.03 -11.70
C SER A 242 10.45 7.91 -12.80
N MET A 243 9.62 8.62 -13.59
CA MET A 243 10.08 9.50 -14.65
C MET A 243 10.78 10.76 -14.10
N ASP A 244 10.54 11.16 -12.84
CA ASP A 244 11.30 12.22 -12.17
C ASP A 244 12.81 11.91 -12.17
N PHE A 245 13.13 10.63 -12.11
CA PHE A 245 14.50 10.12 -12.15
C PHE A 245 14.91 9.70 -13.57
N ALA A 246 14.09 8.88 -14.23
CA ALA A 246 14.42 8.27 -15.52
C ALA A 246 14.62 9.27 -16.67
N THR A 247 13.99 10.44 -16.61
CA THR A 247 14.15 11.52 -17.61
C THR A 247 15.20 12.55 -17.23
N SER A 248 15.84 12.41 -16.06
CA SER A 248 16.91 13.30 -15.62
C SER A 248 18.24 12.93 -16.30
N VAL A 249 19.23 13.80 -16.15
CA VAL A 249 20.59 13.58 -16.66
C VAL A 249 21.58 13.11 -15.58
N ILE A 250 21.11 12.91 -14.34
CA ILE A 250 21.97 12.52 -13.20
C ILE A 250 22.46 11.07 -13.39
N PRO A 251 23.76 10.79 -13.18
CA PRO A 251 24.29 9.44 -13.26
C PRO A 251 23.61 8.50 -12.26
N GLY A 252 23.19 7.32 -12.71
CA GLY A 252 22.44 6.35 -11.92
C GLY A 252 20.94 6.64 -11.80
N TRP A 253 20.40 7.70 -12.44
CA TRP A 253 18.98 7.99 -12.52
C TRP A 253 18.39 7.70 -13.89
N HIS A 254 19.01 8.17 -14.97
CA HIS A 254 18.45 8.03 -16.31
C HIS A 254 18.61 6.61 -16.86
N THR A 255 17.68 5.76 -16.50
CA THR A 255 17.63 4.38 -16.96
C THR A 255 16.21 3.95 -17.30
N THR A 256 16.08 3.16 -18.36
CA THR A 256 14.79 2.65 -18.82
C THR A 256 14.18 1.58 -17.90
N ILE A 257 14.97 1.02 -16.98
CA ILE A 257 14.48 0.00 -16.02
C ILE A 257 13.67 0.64 -14.87
N PHE A 258 13.80 1.95 -14.61
CA PHE A 258 13.15 2.59 -13.47
C PHE A 258 11.62 2.44 -13.46
N PRO A 259 10.86 2.67 -14.53
CA PRO A 259 9.42 2.50 -14.49
C PRO A 259 8.96 1.10 -14.03
N PRO A 260 9.34 0.00 -14.65
CA PRO A 260 8.95 -1.33 -14.18
C PRO A 260 9.54 -1.69 -12.82
N TYR A 261 10.74 -1.24 -12.51
CA TYR A 261 11.40 -1.45 -11.25
C TYR A 261 10.67 -0.76 -10.08
N PHE A 262 10.30 0.52 -10.24
CA PHE A 262 9.55 1.27 -9.24
C PHE A 262 8.17 0.65 -8.97
N VAL A 263 7.49 0.18 -10.00
CA VAL A 263 6.21 -0.54 -9.86
C VAL A 263 6.39 -1.82 -9.06
N ALA A 264 7.39 -2.65 -9.38
CA ALA A 264 7.67 -3.89 -8.66
C ALA A 264 8.02 -3.63 -7.18
N GLY A 265 8.86 -2.62 -6.91
CA GLY A 265 9.23 -2.19 -5.57
C GLY A 265 8.05 -1.67 -4.75
N ALA A 266 7.13 -0.94 -5.39
CA ALA A 266 5.92 -0.46 -4.75
C ALA A 266 4.97 -1.61 -4.37
N ILE A 267 4.79 -2.59 -5.24
CA ILE A 267 4.01 -3.79 -4.92
C ILE A 267 4.67 -4.52 -3.74
N PHE A 268 5.97 -4.69 -3.79
CA PHE A 268 6.76 -5.38 -2.77
C PHE A 268 6.63 -4.72 -1.38
N SER A 269 6.91 -3.42 -1.28
CA SER A 269 6.80 -2.67 -0.03
C SER A 269 5.38 -2.54 0.48
N GLY A 270 4.43 -2.29 -0.41
CA GLY A 270 3.04 -2.13 -0.03
C GLY A 270 2.40 -3.42 0.47
N PHE A 271 2.68 -4.58 -0.13
CA PHE A 271 2.25 -5.87 0.42
C PHE A 271 2.87 -6.14 1.79
N ALA A 272 4.14 -5.79 2.00
CA ALA A 272 4.80 -5.90 3.30
C ALA A 272 4.13 -5.01 4.36
N MET A 273 3.74 -3.78 4.01
CA MET A 273 3.05 -2.88 4.95
C MET A 273 1.63 -3.36 5.25
N VAL A 274 0.86 -3.77 4.24
CA VAL A 274 -0.47 -4.38 4.46
C VAL A 274 -0.36 -5.60 5.38
N GLN A 275 0.66 -6.43 5.19
CA GLN A 275 0.92 -7.60 6.01
C GLN A 275 1.15 -7.22 7.49
N ASN A 276 1.96 -6.19 7.76
CA ASN A 276 2.19 -5.69 9.11
C ASN A 276 0.90 -5.18 9.76
N LEU A 277 0.13 -4.35 9.05
CA LEU A 277 -1.13 -3.82 9.55
C LEU A 277 -2.17 -4.92 9.82
N MET A 278 -2.29 -5.87 8.89
CA MET A 278 -3.20 -7.01 9.05
C MET A 278 -2.87 -7.90 10.24
N LEU A 279 -1.58 -8.18 10.47
CA LEU A 279 -1.16 -9.00 11.60
C LEU A 279 -1.47 -8.30 12.93
N ILE A 280 -1.32 -6.98 12.99
CA ILE A 280 -1.72 -6.18 14.15
C ILE A 280 -3.24 -6.23 14.35
N ILE A 281 -4.02 -5.96 13.29
CA ILE A 281 -5.49 -6.02 13.32
C ILE A 281 -5.97 -7.40 13.76
N ARG A 282 -5.39 -8.46 13.20
CA ARG A 282 -5.72 -9.85 13.51
C ARG A 282 -5.64 -10.15 15.00
N VAL A 283 -4.56 -9.70 15.65
CA VAL A 283 -4.32 -9.94 17.08
C VAL A 283 -5.15 -8.99 17.95
N VAL A 284 -5.12 -7.68 17.66
CA VAL A 284 -5.78 -6.66 18.50
C VAL A 284 -7.30 -6.83 18.51
N PHE A 285 -7.89 -7.14 17.36
CA PHE A 285 -9.35 -7.31 17.25
C PHE A 285 -9.82 -8.76 17.32
N LYS A 286 -8.91 -9.72 17.55
CA LYS A 286 -9.23 -11.16 17.65
C LYS A 286 -9.97 -11.66 16.39
N LEU A 287 -9.43 -11.34 15.24
CA LEU A 287 -10.00 -11.70 13.93
C LEU A 287 -9.27 -12.88 13.27
N GLU A 288 -8.73 -13.80 14.07
CA GLU A 288 -7.98 -14.98 13.62
C GLU A 288 -8.79 -15.87 12.68
N ASP A 289 -10.10 -15.95 12.90
CA ASP A 289 -11.00 -16.75 12.08
C ASP A 289 -11.24 -16.18 10.69
N TYR A 290 -11.02 -14.86 10.50
CA TYR A 290 -11.21 -14.15 9.23
C TYR A 290 -9.90 -13.90 8.51
N ILE A 291 -8.84 -13.57 9.23
CA ILE A 291 -7.50 -13.36 8.72
C ILE A 291 -6.66 -14.60 9.05
N THR A 292 -6.82 -15.65 8.27
CA THR A 292 -6.18 -16.95 8.52
C THR A 292 -4.73 -17.01 8.00
N ILE A 293 -4.01 -18.06 8.35
CA ILE A 293 -2.64 -18.29 7.88
C ILE A 293 -2.58 -18.45 6.34
N GLU A 294 -3.66 -18.86 5.70
CA GLU A 294 -3.73 -18.95 4.24
C GLU A 294 -3.65 -17.57 3.57
N HIS A 295 -4.22 -16.53 4.20
CA HIS A 295 -4.07 -15.14 3.74
C HIS A 295 -2.60 -14.70 3.87
N VAL A 296 -1.99 -14.96 5.03
CA VAL A 296 -0.59 -14.64 5.31
C VAL A 296 0.34 -15.34 4.30
N GLU A 297 0.15 -16.65 4.06
CA GLU A 297 0.95 -17.39 3.10
C GLU A 297 0.80 -16.87 1.66
N SER A 298 -0.42 -16.51 1.27
CA SER A 298 -0.70 -15.98 -0.07
C SER A 298 0.02 -14.65 -0.31
N MET A 299 -0.01 -13.75 0.67
CA MET A 299 0.70 -12.48 0.60
C MET A 299 2.22 -12.66 0.59
N ASN A 300 2.76 -13.57 1.42
CA ASN A 300 4.19 -13.86 1.44
C ASN A 300 4.71 -14.42 0.11
N LYS A 301 3.89 -15.17 -0.64
CA LYS A 301 4.24 -15.61 -1.99
C LYS A 301 4.39 -14.43 -2.96
N ILE A 302 3.51 -13.43 -2.86
CA ILE A 302 3.59 -12.22 -3.68
C ILE A 302 4.82 -11.41 -3.30
N ILE A 303 5.10 -11.23 -2.00
CA ILE A 303 6.31 -10.56 -1.50
C ILE A 303 7.57 -11.25 -2.03
N THR A 304 7.62 -12.58 -2.02
CA THR A 304 8.76 -13.34 -2.57
C THR A 304 8.94 -13.10 -4.06
N LEU A 305 7.85 -13.15 -4.83
CA LEU A 305 7.87 -12.93 -6.28
C LEU A 305 8.36 -11.52 -6.60
N THR A 306 7.73 -10.50 -6.00
CA THR A 306 8.05 -9.10 -6.30
C THR A 306 9.44 -8.71 -5.79
N GLY A 307 9.85 -9.21 -4.62
CA GLY A 307 11.23 -9.05 -4.13
C GLY A 307 12.28 -9.70 -5.05
N SER A 308 11.96 -10.85 -5.67
CA SER A 308 12.84 -11.45 -6.68
C SER A 308 12.92 -10.59 -7.95
N ILE A 309 11.80 -9.99 -8.39
CA ILE A 309 11.80 -9.06 -9.54
C ILE A 309 12.64 -7.81 -9.21
N VAL A 310 12.52 -7.26 -8.01
CA VAL A 310 13.35 -6.13 -7.55
C VAL A 310 14.83 -6.50 -7.55
N GLY A 311 15.19 -7.69 -7.08
CA GLY A 311 16.56 -8.20 -7.13
C GLY A 311 17.11 -8.30 -8.56
N VAL A 312 16.30 -8.78 -9.50
CA VAL A 312 16.66 -8.81 -10.93
C VAL A 312 16.84 -7.40 -11.49
N ALA A 313 15.99 -6.46 -11.09
CA ALA A 313 16.12 -5.06 -11.51
C ALA A 313 17.45 -4.44 -11.03
N TYR A 314 17.88 -4.69 -9.79
CA TYR A 314 19.19 -4.25 -9.30
C TYR A 314 20.35 -4.83 -10.13
N LEU A 315 20.27 -6.14 -10.46
CA LEU A 315 21.28 -6.76 -11.33
C LEU A 315 21.30 -6.12 -12.73
N THR A 316 20.13 -5.76 -13.25
CA THR A 316 19.99 -5.09 -14.55
C THR A 316 20.62 -3.70 -14.51
N GLU A 317 20.43 -2.92 -13.44
CA GLU A 317 21.07 -1.60 -13.27
C GLU A 317 22.60 -1.74 -13.27
N PHE A 318 23.15 -2.71 -12.52
CA PHE A 318 24.60 -2.98 -12.56
C PHE A 318 25.08 -3.34 -13.95
N PHE A 319 24.36 -4.21 -14.65
CA PHE A 319 24.70 -4.62 -15.99
C PHE A 319 24.71 -3.41 -16.94
N ILE A 320 23.68 -2.57 -16.89
CA ILE A 320 23.57 -1.37 -17.73
C ILE A 320 24.74 -0.42 -17.45
N ALA A 321 25.04 -0.14 -16.19
CA ALA A 321 26.13 0.75 -15.81
C ALA A 321 27.49 0.25 -16.28
N TRP A 322 27.74 -1.05 -16.18
CA TRP A 322 28.97 -1.68 -16.64
C TRP A 322 29.04 -1.75 -18.19
N TYR A 323 27.96 -2.21 -18.82
CA TYR A 323 27.91 -2.45 -20.27
C TYR A 323 27.94 -1.16 -21.10
N SER A 324 27.34 -0.08 -20.57
CA SER A 324 27.30 1.22 -21.28
C SER A 324 28.69 1.80 -21.53
N GLY A 325 29.69 1.46 -20.73
CA GLY A 325 31.01 2.03 -20.79
C GLY A 325 31.08 3.52 -20.41
N VAL A 326 29.99 4.07 -19.88
CA VAL A 326 29.95 5.47 -19.39
C VAL A 326 30.61 5.54 -18.02
N GLU A 327 31.70 6.33 -17.94
CA GLU A 327 32.51 6.43 -16.73
C GLU A 327 31.72 6.93 -15.52
N PHE A 328 30.88 7.93 -15.70
CA PHE A 328 30.06 8.51 -14.63
C PHE A 328 29.02 7.54 -14.10
N GLU A 329 28.39 6.73 -14.96
CA GLU A 329 27.46 5.68 -14.53
C GLU A 329 28.17 4.61 -13.72
N SER A 330 29.27 4.07 -14.23
CA SER A 330 30.08 3.08 -13.53
C SER A 330 30.55 3.60 -12.19
N TYR A 331 30.99 4.86 -12.13
CA TYR A 331 31.40 5.50 -10.88
C TYR A 331 30.24 5.60 -9.87
N ALA A 332 29.04 5.99 -10.30
CA ALA A 332 27.88 6.10 -9.42
C ALA A 332 27.60 4.77 -8.69
N PHE A 333 27.66 3.63 -9.40
CA PHE A 333 27.43 2.33 -8.81
C PHE A 333 28.58 1.86 -7.90
N ILE A 334 29.84 2.13 -8.28
CA ILE A 334 31.00 1.85 -7.41
C ILE A 334 30.89 2.70 -6.12
N ASN A 335 30.53 3.95 -6.23
CA ASN A 335 30.37 4.86 -5.10
C ASN A 335 29.21 4.41 -4.17
N ARG A 336 28.13 3.84 -4.70
CA ARG A 336 27.06 3.22 -3.86
C ARG A 336 27.62 2.10 -2.98
N ALA A 337 28.48 1.25 -3.56
CA ALA A 337 29.02 0.06 -2.88
C ALA A 337 30.21 0.35 -1.96
N THR A 338 31.08 1.31 -2.30
CA THR A 338 32.35 1.58 -1.61
C THR A 338 32.47 2.98 -1.05
N GLY A 339 31.57 3.88 -1.41
CA GLY A 339 31.58 5.29 -0.98
C GLY A 339 31.09 5.51 0.45
N PRO A 340 30.93 6.76 0.86
CA PRO A 340 30.59 7.11 2.25
C PRO A 340 29.27 6.54 2.75
N TYR A 341 28.31 6.24 1.84
CA TYR A 341 27.00 5.65 2.16
C TYR A 341 26.91 4.14 1.89
N TRP A 342 28.04 3.43 1.79
CA TRP A 342 28.08 1.98 1.55
C TRP A 342 27.15 1.17 2.49
N TRP A 343 27.03 1.62 3.73
CA TRP A 343 26.18 0.99 4.75
C TRP A 343 24.69 1.04 4.39
N ALA A 344 24.22 2.15 3.79
CA ALA A 344 22.84 2.27 3.34
C ALA A 344 22.57 1.32 2.15
N TYR A 345 23.53 1.20 1.24
CA TYR A 345 23.46 0.27 0.12
C TYR A 345 23.48 -1.19 0.59
N ALA A 346 24.35 -1.54 1.55
CA ALA A 346 24.39 -2.87 2.15
C ALA A 346 23.07 -3.21 2.86
N ALA A 347 22.47 -2.26 3.58
CA ALA A 347 21.16 -2.41 4.20
C ALA A 347 20.08 -2.65 3.14
N MET A 348 20.03 -1.85 2.07
CA MET A 348 19.12 -2.01 0.95
C MET A 348 19.20 -3.43 0.36
N MET A 349 20.40 -3.88 0.01
CA MET A 349 20.62 -5.21 -0.61
C MET A 349 20.21 -6.34 0.34
N THR A 350 20.57 -6.26 1.60
CA THR A 350 20.23 -7.30 2.58
C THR A 350 18.73 -7.37 2.82
N CYS A 351 18.09 -6.22 3.01
CA CYS A 351 16.67 -6.15 3.33
C CYS A 351 15.78 -6.50 2.12
N ASN A 352 16.13 -6.07 0.91
CA ASN A 352 15.26 -6.24 -0.26
C ASN A 352 15.55 -7.50 -1.07
N VAL A 353 16.80 -7.96 -1.10
CA VAL A 353 17.18 -9.13 -1.90
C VAL A 353 17.24 -10.39 -1.05
N VAL A 354 17.92 -10.35 0.11
CA VAL A 354 18.14 -11.54 0.94
C VAL A 354 16.92 -11.89 1.78
N SER A 355 16.33 -10.90 2.47
CA SER A 355 15.25 -11.16 3.45
C SER A 355 14.02 -11.84 2.84
N PRO A 356 13.48 -11.45 1.66
CA PRO A 356 12.29 -12.08 1.11
C PRO A 356 12.53 -13.53 0.65
N GLN A 357 13.78 -13.91 0.38
CA GLN A 357 14.11 -15.30 0.00
C GLN A 357 13.89 -16.29 1.15
N LEU A 358 13.87 -15.83 2.39
CA LEU A 358 13.53 -16.69 3.53
C LEU A 358 12.11 -17.28 3.40
N PHE A 359 11.21 -16.62 2.69
CA PHE A 359 9.85 -17.11 2.44
C PHE A 359 9.77 -18.33 1.49
N TRP A 360 10.86 -18.75 0.85
CA TRP A 360 10.90 -20.04 0.15
C TRP A 360 10.64 -21.20 1.12
N SER A 361 11.09 -21.06 2.38
CA SER A 361 10.75 -22.03 3.42
C SER A 361 9.28 -21.95 3.81
N ARG A 362 8.53 -23.04 3.69
CA ARG A 362 7.13 -23.11 4.07
C ARG A 362 6.93 -22.83 5.57
N ALA A 363 7.86 -23.25 6.41
CA ALA A 363 7.80 -23.02 7.86
C ALA A 363 7.87 -21.52 8.18
N ILE A 364 8.77 -20.77 7.55
CA ILE A 364 8.93 -19.33 7.72
C ILE A 364 7.72 -18.61 7.13
N ARG A 365 7.30 -18.96 5.92
CA ARG A 365 6.19 -18.34 5.19
C ARG A 365 4.84 -18.45 5.92
N ARG A 366 4.64 -19.44 6.78
CA ARG A 366 3.42 -19.64 7.58
C ARG A 366 3.55 -19.17 9.03
N SER A 367 4.70 -18.65 9.44
CA SER A 367 4.95 -18.13 10.78
C SER A 367 4.59 -16.66 10.89
N ILE A 368 3.72 -16.31 11.81
CA ILE A 368 3.30 -14.91 12.04
C ILE A 368 4.49 -14.04 12.45
N VAL A 369 5.34 -14.54 13.36
CA VAL A 369 6.50 -13.80 13.86
C VAL A 369 7.49 -13.50 12.73
N TRP A 370 7.88 -14.53 11.96
CA TRP A 370 8.79 -14.35 10.83
C TRP A 370 8.19 -13.45 9.75
N THR A 371 6.90 -13.60 9.46
CA THR A 371 6.21 -12.74 8.50
C THR A 371 6.24 -11.29 8.93
N PHE A 372 5.89 -10.99 10.18
CA PHE A 372 5.92 -9.62 10.70
C PHE A 372 7.32 -9.02 10.62
N THR A 373 8.32 -9.77 11.11
CA THR A 373 9.72 -9.30 11.10
C THR A 373 10.24 -9.04 9.70
N ILE A 374 10.06 -9.99 8.76
CA ILE A 374 10.54 -9.84 7.38
C ILE A 374 9.80 -8.67 6.69
N SER A 375 8.50 -8.51 6.93
CA SER A 375 7.74 -7.39 6.35
C SER A 375 8.21 -6.02 6.88
N VAL A 376 8.60 -5.91 8.16
CA VAL A 376 9.23 -4.69 8.70
C VAL A 376 10.60 -4.47 8.03
N VAL A 377 11.43 -5.51 7.93
CA VAL A 377 12.76 -5.44 7.29
C VAL A 377 12.64 -5.00 5.84
N VAL A 378 11.66 -5.51 5.09
CA VAL A 378 11.37 -5.09 3.71
C VAL A 378 11.03 -3.60 3.64
N ASN A 379 10.17 -3.09 4.52
CA ASN A 379 9.81 -1.67 4.52
C ASN A 379 11.01 -0.77 4.84
N ILE A 380 11.89 -1.20 5.75
CA ILE A 380 13.14 -0.51 6.04
C ILE A 380 14.06 -0.53 4.81
N GLY A 381 14.21 -1.68 4.16
CA GLY A 381 15.02 -1.83 2.96
C GLY A 381 14.53 -0.96 1.80
N MET A 382 13.23 -0.85 1.63
CA MET A 382 12.62 0.00 0.59
C MET A 382 12.80 1.49 0.87
N TRP A 383 12.86 1.90 2.13
CA TRP A 383 13.25 3.26 2.49
C TRP A 383 14.72 3.51 2.14
N PHE A 384 15.63 2.59 2.49
CA PHE A 384 17.04 2.69 2.11
C PHE A 384 17.24 2.67 0.60
N GLU A 385 16.43 1.93 -0.14
CA GLU A 385 16.46 1.95 -1.61
C GLU A 385 16.22 3.37 -2.15
N ARG A 386 15.18 4.05 -1.68
CA ARG A 386 14.88 5.43 -2.10
C ARG A 386 16.00 6.39 -1.69
N PHE A 387 16.52 6.23 -0.48
CA PHE A 387 17.69 6.99 -0.02
C PHE A 387 18.92 6.77 -0.90
N VAL A 388 19.22 5.53 -1.25
CA VAL A 388 20.34 5.19 -2.13
C VAL A 388 20.16 5.78 -3.52
N ILE A 389 18.98 5.63 -4.12
CA ILE A 389 18.72 6.20 -5.45
C ILE A 389 18.90 7.73 -5.42
N ILE A 390 18.37 8.40 -4.43
CA ILE A 390 18.31 9.88 -4.39
C ILE A 390 19.63 10.45 -3.88
N VAL A 391 19.97 10.21 -2.63
CA VAL A 391 21.08 10.88 -1.95
C VAL A 391 22.43 10.41 -2.47
N THR A 392 22.61 9.10 -2.70
CA THR A 392 23.92 8.59 -3.14
C THR A 392 24.24 8.93 -4.60
N SER A 393 23.25 9.25 -5.42
CA SER A 393 23.51 9.75 -6.77
C SER A 393 23.80 11.25 -6.80
N LEU A 394 23.11 12.03 -5.97
CA LEU A 394 23.29 13.49 -5.93
C LEU A 394 24.58 13.94 -5.25
N HIS A 395 24.99 13.31 -4.13
CA HIS A 395 26.11 13.79 -3.32
C HIS A 395 27.46 13.79 -4.05
N ARG A 396 27.60 13.02 -5.12
CA ARG A 396 28.78 12.91 -5.98
C ARG A 396 28.37 12.72 -7.43
N ASP A 397 27.89 13.80 -8.01
CA ASP A 397 27.52 13.89 -9.42
C ASP A 397 28.72 14.20 -10.34
N TYR A 398 28.50 14.88 -11.47
CA TYR A 398 29.51 15.16 -12.50
C TYR A 398 30.69 16.02 -12.04
N LEU A 399 30.50 16.92 -11.04
CA LEU A 399 31.50 17.92 -10.68
C LEU A 399 32.10 17.63 -9.31
N PRO A 400 33.32 17.06 -9.25
CA PRO A 400 33.98 16.76 -7.97
C PRO A 400 34.13 17.98 -7.04
N SER A 401 34.26 19.18 -7.59
CA SER A 401 34.36 20.43 -6.83
C SER A 401 33.07 20.81 -6.09
N SER A 402 31.94 20.24 -6.49
CA SER A 402 30.63 20.49 -5.86
C SER A 402 30.18 19.34 -4.95
N TRP A 403 30.95 18.25 -4.85
CA TRP A 403 30.57 17.10 -4.02
C TRP A 403 30.38 17.50 -2.58
N ALA A 404 29.25 17.08 -2.00
CA ALA A 404 28.90 17.40 -0.62
C ALA A 404 28.09 16.27 0.01
N MET A 405 28.30 16.05 1.32
CA MET A 405 27.55 15.05 2.08
C MET A 405 26.25 15.66 2.59
N PHE A 406 25.19 14.88 2.59
CA PHE A 406 23.94 15.20 3.27
C PHE A 406 24.03 14.75 4.74
N HIS A 407 23.67 15.63 5.64
CA HIS A 407 23.53 15.33 7.07
C HIS A 407 22.13 15.73 7.51
N PRO A 408 21.28 14.77 7.92
CA PRO A 408 19.93 15.09 8.35
C PRO A 408 19.95 15.97 9.60
N THR A 409 19.12 16.99 9.61
CA THR A 409 18.86 17.83 10.79
C THR A 409 17.74 17.25 11.65
N LEU A 410 17.49 17.86 12.79
CA LEU A 410 16.35 17.51 13.63
C LEU A 410 15.02 17.75 12.90
N PHE A 411 14.96 18.71 11.98
CA PHE A 411 13.75 18.96 11.18
C PHE A 411 13.49 17.88 10.15
N ASP A 412 14.50 17.40 9.43
CA ASP A 412 14.36 16.25 8.53
C ASP A 412 13.81 15.02 9.26
N ILE A 413 14.34 14.75 10.47
CA ILE A 413 13.90 13.64 11.31
C ILE A 413 12.47 13.88 11.81
N SER A 414 12.15 15.09 12.24
CA SER A 414 10.82 15.43 12.76
C SER A 414 9.74 15.34 11.69
N ASP A 415 10.02 15.75 10.46
CA ASP A 415 9.11 15.65 9.33
C ASP A 415 8.87 14.18 8.94
N TYR A 416 9.89 13.33 9.06
CA TYR A 416 9.70 11.88 8.88
C TYR A 416 8.81 11.30 10.00
N ILE A 417 9.06 11.65 11.26
CA ILE A 417 8.25 11.22 12.40
C ILE A 417 6.81 11.75 12.29
N PHE A 418 6.61 13.00 11.82
CA PHE A 418 5.30 13.56 11.52
C PHE A 418 4.47 12.62 10.65
N SER A 419 5.05 12.10 9.59
CA SER A 419 4.32 11.24 8.65
C SER A 419 3.79 9.96 9.30
N PHE A 420 4.52 9.36 10.22
CA PHE A 420 4.03 8.22 11.01
C PHE A 420 2.92 8.63 11.98
N GLY A 421 3.07 9.76 12.67
CA GLY A 421 2.01 10.31 13.54
C GLY A 421 0.72 10.55 12.75
N PHE A 422 0.82 11.12 11.55
CA PHE A 422 -0.29 11.38 10.66
C PHE A 422 -0.94 10.09 10.17
N PHE A 423 -0.14 9.16 9.64
CA PHE A 423 -0.63 7.87 9.14
C PHE A 423 -1.34 7.07 10.24
N PHE A 424 -0.69 6.84 11.39
CA PHE A 424 -1.26 6.03 12.45
C PHE A 424 -2.44 6.69 13.13
N THR A 425 -2.50 8.02 13.24
CA THR A 425 -3.69 8.72 13.74
C THR A 425 -4.90 8.45 12.85
N LEU A 426 -4.75 8.61 11.52
CA LEU A 426 -5.82 8.31 10.56
C LEU A 426 -6.21 6.83 10.55
N PHE A 427 -5.22 5.94 10.60
CA PHE A 427 -5.47 4.49 10.59
C PHE A 427 -6.18 4.00 11.86
N LEU A 428 -5.82 4.54 13.03
CA LEU A 428 -6.49 4.22 14.30
C LEU A 428 -7.91 4.79 14.36
N LEU A 429 -8.16 5.97 13.79
CA LEU A 429 -9.51 6.49 13.62
C LEU A 429 -10.34 5.61 12.69
N PHE A 430 -9.78 5.21 11.54
CA PHE A 430 -10.42 4.25 10.64
C PHE A 430 -10.77 2.96 11.39
N ALA A 431 -9.79 2.35 12.06
CA ALA A 431 -9.97 1.08 12.76
C ALA A 431 -11.01 1.15 13.90
N LYS A 432 -11.28 2.34 14.44
CA LYS A 432 -12.28 2.54 15.50
C LYS A 432 -13.68 2.83 14.95
N PHE A 433 -13.78 3.64 13.91
CA PHE A 433 -15.08 4.15 13.45
C PHE A 433 -15.61 3.45 12.19
N LEU A 434 -14.77 2.68 11.51
CA LEU A 434 -15.15 1.97 10.29
C LEU A 434 -14.78 0.48 10.39
N PRO A 435 -15.52 -0.42 9.72
CA PRO A 435 -15.22 -1.84 9.75
C PRO A 435 -13.92 -2.14 9.00
N VAL A 436 -12.96 -2.75 9.70
CA VAL A 436 -11.62 -3.07 9.17
C VAL A 436 -11.62 -4.25 8.19
N VAL A 437 -12.67 -5.07 8.21
CA VAL A 437 -12.90 -6.21 7.30
C VAL A 437 -14.23 -6.00 6.60
N ASN A 438 -14.30 -6.34 5.32
CA ASN A 438 -15.52 -6.20 4.51
C ASN A 438 -16.54 -7.29 4.89
N MET A 439 -17.57 -6.91 5.62
CA MET A 439 -18.62 -7.83 6.10
C MET A 439 -19.38 -8.49 4.94
N ALA A 440 -19.72 -7.70 3.93
CA ALA A 440 -20.51 -8.19 2.81
C ALA A 440 -19.76 -9.24 1.98
N GLU A 441 -18.51 -8.96 1.64
CA GLU A 441 -17.68 -9.87 0.85
C GLU A 441 -17.26 -11.14 1.63
N VAL A 442 -16.96 -11.02 2.92
CA VAL A 442 -16.66 -12.18 3.77
C VAL A 442 -17.89 -13.10 3.87
N LYS A 443 -19.09 -12.55 4.02
CA LYS A 443 -20.32 -13.35 4.00
C LYS A 443 -20.51 -14.10 2.67
N ALA A 444 -20.16 -13.49 1.55
CA ALA A 444 -20.29 -14.13 0.24
C ALA A 444 -19.40 -15.38 0.08
N ILE A 445 -18.27 -15.46 0.80
CA ILE A 445 -17.35 -16.60 0.70
C ILE A 445 -17.53 -17.66 1.77
N ILE A 446 -18.33 -17.43 2.83
CA ILE A 446 -18.50 -18.38 3.93
C ILE A 446 -18.92 -19.76 3.43
N LYS A 447 -19.96 -19.86 2.61
CA LYS A 447 -20.45 -21.14 2.08
C LYS A 447 -19.37 -21.88 1.29
N SER A 448 -18.59 -21.18 0.48
CA SER A 448 -17.53 -21.79 -0.32
C SER A 448 -16.26 -22.10 0.45
N SER A 449 -16.12 -21.59 1.68
CA SER A 449 -14.99 -21.86 2.56
C SER A 449 -15.26 -22.95 3.61
N SER A 450 -16.55 -23.26 3.86
CA SER A 450 -16.97 -24.25 4.88
C SER A 450 -17.35 -25.61 4.30
N GLU A 451 -17.56 -25.73 3.00
CA GLU A 451 -17.83 -27.02 2.38
C GLU A 451 -16.58 -27.91 2.35
N LYS A 452 -16.41 -28.74 3.36
CA LYS A 452 -15.85 -30.06 3.16
C LYS A 452 -16.86 -30.79 2.25
N LEU A 453 -16.62 -30.81 0.96
CA LEU A 453 -17.28 -31.80 0.11
C LEU A 453 -16.83 -33.17 0.63
N PRO A 454 -17.68 -33.98 1.23
CA PRO A 454 -17.34 -35.35 1.50
C PRO A 454 -17.36 -36.06 0.12
N VAL A 455 -16.24 -36.02 -0.57
CA VAL A 455 -16.05 -36.98 -1.65
C VAL A 455 -15.79 -38.31 -0.97
N SER A 456 -16.86 -38.94 -0.55
CA SER A 456 -16.83 -40.35 -0.24
C SER A 456 -16.57 -41.08 -1.56
N VAL A 457 -15.32 -41.42 -1.79
CA VAL A 457 -14.90 -42.29 -2.92
C VAL A 457 -15.57 -43.68 -2.83
N SER A 458 -16.22 -44.02 -1.72
CA SER A 458 -16.99 -45.26 -1.53
C SER A 458 -18.36 -45.26 -2.27
N GLY A 459 -18.94 -44.12 -2.62
CA GLY A 459 -20.21 -44.04 -3.35
C GLY A 459 -20.09 -44.36 -4.82
N VAL A 460 -18.93 -44.08 -5.45
CA VAL A 460 -18.75 -44.35 -6.90
C VAL A 460 -18.62 -45.86 -7.17
N ALA A 461 -18.24 -46.66 -6.21
CA ALA A 461 -18.10 -48.12 -6.38
C ALA A 461 -19.45 -48.87 -6.33
N LYS A 462 -20.56 -48.25 -5.94
CA LYS A 462 -21.87 -48.89 -5.77
C LYS A 462 -22.95 -48.41 -6.73
N GLY A 463 -22.62 -47.70 -7.84
CA GLY A 463 -23.57 -47.39 -8.89
C GLY A 463 -24.75 -46.48 -8.48
N GLU A 464 -24.71 -45.84 -7.31
CA GLU A 464 -25.67 -44.81 -6.93
C GLU A 464 -25.41 -43.54 -7.71
N ARG A 465 -26.31 -43.21 -8.63
CA ARG A 465 -26.36 -41.94 -9.34
C ARG A 465 -26.53 -40.84 -8.29
N VAL A 466 -25.52 -40.03 -8.05
CA VAL A 466 -25.68 -38.76 -7.34
C VAL A 466 -26.73 -37.96 -8.13
N ALA A 467 -27.87 -37.73 -7.50
CA ALA A 467 -28.89 -36.84 -8.08
C ALA A 467 -28.26 -35.45 -8.25
N ASN A 468 -28.11 -35.00 -9.46
CA ASN A 468 -27.79 -33.62 -9.79
C ASN A 468 -28.81 -32.72 -9.07
N PRO A 469 -28.43 -31.72 -8.32
CA PRO A 469 -29.36 -30.73 -7.83
C PRO A 469 -29.96 -30.05 -9.08
N THR A 470 -31.22 -30.39 -9.36
CA THR A 470 -32.02 -29.78 -10.42
C THR A 470 -32.03 -28.28 -10.20
N PHE A 471 -31.42 -27.56 -11.12
CA PHE A 471 -31.75 -26.15 -11.33
C PHE A 471 -33.26 -26.13 -11.64
N ASN A 472 -34.03 -25.54 -10.72
CA ASN A 472 -35.44 -25.22 -11.00
C ASN A 472 -35.44 -24.23 -12.16
N LYS A 473 -35.77 -24.75 -13.33
CA LYS A 473 -36.21 -23.98 -14.48
C LYS A 473 -37.72 -23.77 -14.31
N ASP A 474 -38.11 -22.90 -13.44
CA ASP A 474 -39.49 -22.38 -13.43
C ASP A 474 -39.43 -21.00 -12.81
N VAL A 475 -39.17 -20.00 -13.62
CA VAL A 475 -39.75 -18.65 -13.51
C VAL A 475 -39.78 -18.09 -14.93
N ASP A 476 -40.96 -18.13 -15.53
CA ASP A 476 -41.36 -17.28 -16.66
C ASP A 476 -41.27 -15.79 -16.35
#